data_6ee152c3a2e90c3652eb39c02ea9c4f3
#
_entry.id   6ee152c3a2e90c3652eb39c02ea9c4f3
#
_cell.length_a   1.000
_cell.length_b   1.000
_cell.length_c   1.000
_cell.angle_alpha   90.00
_cell.angle_beta   90.00
_cell.angle_gamma   90.00
#
_symmetry.space_group_name_H-M   'P 1'
#
loop_
_entity.id
_entity.type
_entity.pdbx_description
1 polymer ?
#
loop_
_entity_poly.entity_id
_entity_poly.type
_entity_poly.pdbx_seq_one_letter_code
_entity_poly.pdbx_strand_id
1 'polypeptide(L)'
;MSEEKNFHKKPETRPEFPKRAVITGGMPYGNKTLHFGHIGGVFVFADVYARFLRDRIGEDNVIFVSGTDCYGSPIAESYRRKCAEEGFTGSIKDFVAANHQAQKQTLDDYDISLNLFGASGLGRTAEIHNQVSDRFIRRLYENGHLTRIATSQFYDAKAGAFLNGRQVVGKCPVEGCNSEKGYADECDLGHQYMPEMLINPKSTLTGETPIMKKVTNWYFNLTEQNELLNQYVAEIRTQKNVRPLVSKTIGEFLKPPVIYIKNEFLEQYEACKDQMPEHEFIEEPKKPSFTIAFKKLTDCDQACVVLAEQGIRYRTGKTLVPFRLTGNVEWGVPAPQLEGEEPLTIWV
;
A
#
# COMPACT_ATOMS: atom_id res chain seq x y z
N MET A 1 -34.42 -34.99 -4.94
CA MET A 1 -34.98 -34.31 -3.75
C MET A 1 -34.01 -33.18 -3.41
N SER A 2 -34.39 -31.95 -3.74
CA SER A 2 -33.60 -30.74 -3.44
C SER A 2 -33.84 -30.42 -1.95
N GLU A 3 -32.75 -30.37 -1.17
CA GLU A 3 -32.79 -29.79 0.18
C GLU A 3 -33.22 -28.33 0.08
N GLU A 4 -34.43 -28.02 0.54
CA GLU A 4 -34.84 -26.64 0.77
C GLU A 4 -33.89 -26.03 1.81
N LYS A 5 -33.07 -25.07 1.37
CA LYS A 5 -32.24 -24.26 2.27
C LYS A 5 -33.16 -23.43 3.16
N ASN A 6 -33.32 -23.88 4.39
CA ASN A 6 -34.16 -23.29 5.41
C ASN A 6 -33.50 -21.98 5.89
N PHE A 7 -33.84 -20.85 5.24
CA PHE A 7 -33.33 -19.51 5.55
C PHE A 7 -33.83 -18.92 6.88
N HIS A 8 -34.69 -19.66 7.61
CA HIS A 8 -35.33 -19.21 8.85
C HIS A 8 -34.90 -19.95 10.12
N LYS A 9 -33.74 -20.58 10.13
CA LYS A 9 -33.18 -21.06 11.40
C LYS A 9 -32.97 -19.88 12.32
N LYS A 10 -33.76 -19.72 13.35
CA LYS A 10 -33.48 -18.78 14.44
C LYS A 10 -32.10 -19.12 15.00
N PRO A 11 -31.18 -18.16 15.15
CA PRO A 11 -29.91 -18.43 15.80
C PRO A 11 -30.20 -19.00 17.20
N GLU A 12 -29.53 -20.07 17.55
CA GLU A 12 -29.70 -20.79 18.85
C GLU A 12 -29.36 -19.86 20.04
N THR A 13 -28.57 -18.83 19.81
CA THR A 13 -28.24 -17.77 20.79
C THR A 13 -28.45 -16.41 20.18
N ARG A 14 -29.00 -15.46 20.97
CA ARG A 14 -29.00 -14.05 20.58
C ARG A 14 -27.56 -13.53 20.63
N PRO A 15 -27.09 -12.76 19.61
CA PRO A 15 -25.77 -12.17 19.65
C PRO A 15 -25.68 -11.23 20.87
N GLU A 16 -24.59 -11.35 21.64
CA GLU A 16 -24.25 -10.38 22.67
C GLU A 16 -23.82 -9.08 22.03
N PHE A 17 -24.35 -7.95 22.49
CA PHE A 17 -23.94 -6.65 22.02
C PHE A 17 -22.70 -6.16 22.81
N PRO A 18 -21.77 -5.45 22.16
CA PRO A 18 -20.65 -4.84 22.87
C PRO A 18 -21.13 -3.77 23.84
N LYS A 19 -20.38 -3.50 24.92
CA LYS A 19 -20.68 -2.42 25.84
C LYS A 19 -20.43 -1.03 25.20
N ARG A 20 -19.49 -0.94 24.31
CA ARG A 20 -19.14 0.27 23.52
C ARG A 20 -18.74 -0.13 22.12
N ALA A 21 -18.96 0.75 21.15
CA ALA A 21 -18.59 0.54 19.77
C ALA A 21 -17.98 1.79 19.15
N VAL A 22 -16.93 1.61 18.37
CA VAL A 22 -16.42 2.62 17.45
C VAL A 22 -16.65 2.10 16.04
N ILE A 23 -17.34 2.88 15.23
CA ILE A 23 -17.61 2.59 13.83
C ILE A 23 -16.80 3.56 13.01
N THR A 24 -16.06 3.04 12.03
CA THR A 24 -15.27 3.87 11.13
C THR A 24 -15.79 3.74 9.71
N GLY A 25 -16.08 4.86 9.05
CA GLY A 25 -16.26 4.92 7.60
C GLY A 25 -14.90 5.00 6.89
N GLY A 26 -14.72 4.32 5.77
CA GLY A 26 -13.51 4.49 4.95
C GLY A 26 -13.36 5.95 4.53
N MET A 27 -12.17 6.51 4.72
CA MET A 27 -11.88 7.92 4.41
C MET A 27 -11.76 8.12 2.88
N PRO A 28 -12.59 8.96 2.26
CA PRO A 28 -12.41 9.32 0.85
C PRO A 28 -11.22 10.27 0.67
N TYR A 29 -10.55 10.19 -0.48
CA TYR A 29 -9.51 11.14 -0.84
C TYR A 29 -10.05 12.57 -1.02
N GLY A 30 -9.27 13.55 -0.57
CA GLY A 30 -9.58 14.99 -0.69
C GLY A 30 -9.37 15.57 -2.09
N ASN A 31 -9.45 14.77 -3.13
CA ASN A 31 -9.23 15.18 -4.51
C ASN A 31 -10.52 15.40 -5.33
N LYS A 32 -11.66 15.05 -4.79
CA LYS A 32 -12.97 15.16 -5.46
C LYS A 32 -14.13 15.08 -4.47
N THR A 33 -15.33 15.43 -4.95
CA THR A 33 -16.60 15.22 -4.23
C THR A 33 -16.93 13.74 -4.09
N LEU A 34 -17.85 13.42 -3.18
CA LEU A 34 -18.36 12.05 -3.04
C LEU A 34 -19.24 11.67 -4.24
N HIS A 35 -19.13 10.43 -4.65
CA HIS A 35 -20.02 9.82 -5.63
C HIS A 35 -20.85 8.71 -4.99
N PHE A 36 -21.82 8.20 -5.72
CA PHE A 36 -22.77 7.18 -5.24
C PHE A 36 -22.06 5.96 -4.57
N GLY A 37 -20.90 5.52 -5.10
CA GLY A 37 -20.15 4.43 -4.52
C GLY A 37 -19.63 4.70 -3.09
N HIS A 38 -19.30 5.95 -2.77
CA HIS A 38 -18.94 6.33 -1.39
C HIS A 38 -20.18 6.33 -0.49
N ILE A 39 -21.26 6.94 -0.94
CA ILE A 39 -22.48 7.07 -0.14
C ILE A 39 -23.14 5.71 0.06
N GLY A 40 -23.53 5.02 -1.01
CA GLY A 40 -24.24 3.75 -0.94
C GLY A 40 -23.36 2.56 -0.55
N GLY A 41 -22.05 2.60 -0.87
CA GLY A 41 -21.12 1.49 -0.60
C GLY A 41 -20.45 1.53 0.77
N VAL A 42 -20.34 2.71 1.40
CA VAL A 42 -19.63 2.90 2.68
C VAL A 42 -20.52 3.57 3.71
N PHE A 43 -20.91 4.84 3.49
CA PHE A 43 -21.47 5.66 4.56
C PHE A 43 -22.88 5.24 4.99
N VAL A 44 -23.77 4.89 4.07
CA VAL A 44 -25.12 4.42 4.40
C VAL A 44 -25.08 3.13 5.20
N PHE A 45 -24.24 2.16 4.83
CA PHE A 45 -24.13 0.91 5.60
C PHE A 45 -23.55 1.14 7.00
N ALA A 46 -22.53 1.99 7.12
CA ALA A 46 -21.93 2.31 8.40
C ALA A 46 -22.92 3.08 9.28
N ASP A 47 -23.68 4.01 8.72
CA ASP A 47 -24.70 4.79 9.44
C ASP A 47 -25.85 3.93 9.94
N VAL A 48 -26.40 3.06 9.08
CA VAL A 48 -27.43 2.11 9.49
C VAL A 48 -26.96 1.26 10.66
N TYR A 49 -25.72 0.79 10.62
CA TYR A 49 -25.15 0.00 11.71
C TYR A 49 -24.89 0.82 12.96
N ALA A 50 -24.45 2.08 12.82
CA ALA A 50 -24.27 3.00 13.94
C ALA A 50 -25.61 3.29 14.65
N ARG A 51 -26.65 3.63 13.90
CA ARG A 51 -28.00 3.87 14.43
C ARG A 51 -28.58 2.63 15.08
N PHE A 52 -28.40 1.45 14.46
CA PHE A 52 -28.82 0.18 15.06
C PHE A 52 -28.13 -0.09 16.42
N LEU A 53 -26.84 0.13 16.51
CA LEU A 53 -26.12 -0.06 17.79
C LEU A 53 -26.52 0.99 18.83
N ARG A 54 -26.71 2.26 18.47
CA ARG A 54 -27.18 3.32 19.38
C ARG A 54 -28.52 2.94 19.99
N ASP A 55 -29.44 2.37 19.19
CA ASP A 55 -30.71 1.88 19.68
C ASP A 55 -30.57 0.68 20.67
N ARG A 56 -29.52 -0.15 20.53
CA ARG A 56 -29.33 -1.37 21.33
C ARG A 56 -28.52 -1.13 22.60
N ILE A 57 -27.50 -0.29 22.55
CA ILE A 57 -26.55 -0.12 23.66
C ILE A 57 -26.50 1.32 24.20
N GLY A 58 -27.28 2.23 23.63
CA GLY A 58 -27.33 3.65 24.00
C GLY A 58 -26.41 4.52 23.14
N GLU A 59 -26.83 5.75 22.90
CA GLU A 59 -26.17 6.68 21.99
C GLU A 59 -24.74 7.02 22.44
N ASP A 60 -24.54 7.28 23.74
CA ASP A 60 -23.24 7.61 24.32
C ASP A 60 -22.20 6.49 24.26
N ASN A 61 -22.64 5.29 23.95
CA ASN A 61 -21.77 4.13 23.83
C ASN A 61 -21.33 3.83 22.39
N VAL A 62 -21.76 4.62 21.42
CA VAL A 62 -21.43 4.41 19.99
C VAL A 62 -20.86 5.68 19.37
N ILE A 63 -19.64 5.60 18.89
CA ILE A 63 -18.97 6.67 18.16
C ILE A 63 -18.85 6.25 16.70
N PHE A 64 -19.38 7.06 15.78
CA PHE A 64 -19.23 6.89 14.35
C PHE A 64 -18.36 8.02 13.79
N VAL A 65 -17.21 7.65 13.20
CA VAL A 65 -16.22 8.61 12.72
C VAL A 65 -15.74 8.27 11.31
N SER A 66 -15.41 9.31 10.59
CA SER A 66 -14.71 9.25 9.31
C SER A 66 -13.98 10.58 9.05
N GLY A 67 -13.50 10.77 7.85
CA GLY A 67 -12.82 12.01 7.46
C GLY A 67 -12.39 12.01 6.02
N THR A 68 -11.81 13.12 5.61
CA THR A 68 -11.14 13.25 4.31
C THR A 68 -9.68 12.84 4.45
N ASP A 69 -9.24 11.91 3.63
CA ASP A 69 -7.82 11.63 3.44
C ASP A 69 -7.21 12.74 2.59
N CYS A 70 -6.33 13.53 3.21
CA CYS A 70 -5.78 14.75 2.61
C CYS A 70 -4.47 14.54 1.87
N TYR A 71 -3.88 13.35 1.92
CA TYR A 71 -2.55 13.08 1.43
C TYR A 71 -2.53 12.01 0.34
N GLY A 72 -1.39 11.89 -0.35
CA GLY A 72 -1.19 10.89 -1.37
C GLY A 72 -1.11 11.44 -2.80
N SER A 73 -0.50 10.66 -3.67
CA SER A 73 -0.26 11.01 -5.09
C SER A 73 -1.53 11.34 -5.90
N PRO A 74 -2.69 10.70 -5.68
CA PRO A 74 -3.92 11.05 -6.41
C PRO A 74 -4.37 12.49 -6.14
N ILE A 75 -4.10 13.04 -4.96
CA ILE A 75 -4.46 14.42 -4.60
C ILE A 75 -3.54 15.40 -5.32
N ALA A 76 -2.23 15.18 -5.25
CA ALA A 76 -1.26 16.00 -5.94
C ALA A 76 -1.51 16.05 -7.47
N GLU A 77 -1.83 14.89 -8.05
CA GLU A 77 -2.17 14.78 -9.48
C GLU A 77 -3.44 15.55 -9.84
N SER A 78 -4.52 15.37 -9.06
CA SER A 78 -5.78 16.09 -9.29
C SER A 78 -5.63 17.59 -9.09
N TYR A 79 -4.82 18.04 -8.12
CA TYR A 79 -4.51 19.44 -7.91
C TYR A 79 -3.77 20.05 -9.10
N ARG A 80 -2.69 19.39 -9.58
CA ARG A 80 -1.92 19.85 -10.75
C ARG A 80 -2.81 19.96 -11.98
N ARG A 81 -3.65 18.95 -12.23
CA ARG A 81 -4.60 18.99 -13.35
C ARG A 81 -5.57 20.16 -13.23
N LYS A 82 -6.13 20.39 -12.04
CA LYS A 82 -7.04 21.51 -11.79
C LYS A 82 -6.37 22.88 -12.04
N CYS A 83 -5.12 23.03 -11.63
CA CYS A 83 -4.36 24.24 -11.94
C CYS A 83 -4.14 24.42 -13.46
N ALA A 84 -3.78 23.35 -14.16
CA ALA A 84 -3.47 23.40 -15.58
C ALA A 84 -4.71 23.57 -16.49
N GLU A 85 -5.80 22.85 -16.19
CA GLU A 85 -6.98 22.78 -17.06
C GLU A 85 -8.05 23.82 -16.69
N GLU A 86 -8.19 24.13 -15.38
CA GLU A 86 -9.27 25.00 -14.88
C GLU A 86 -8.72 26.36 -14.35
N GLY A 87 -7.40 26.58 -14.39
CA GLY A 87 -6.79 27.84 -13.94
C GLY A 87 -6.89 28.06 -12.42
N PHE A 88 -6.95 27.00 -11.61
CA PHE A 88 -7.00 27.12 -10.17
C PHE A 88 -5.71 27.74 -9.63
N THR A 89 -5.81 28.80 -8.82
CA THR A 89 -4.67 29.57 -8.30
C THR A 89 -4.45 29.39 -6.79
N GLY A 90 -5.33 28.65 -6.09
CA GLY A 90 -5.18 28.35 -4.67
C GLY A 90 -4.09 27.31 -4.42
N SER A 91 -3.67 27.19 -3.16
CA SER A 91 -2.73 26.14 -2.75
C SER A 91 -3.37 24.75 -2.80
N ILE A 92 -2.54 23.70 -2.75
CA ILE A 92 -3.05 22.32 -2.60
C ILE A 92 -3.88 22.15 -1.32
N LYS A 93 -3.54 22.88 -0.27
CA LYS A 93 -4.32 22.91 0.98
C LYS A 93 -5.73 23.49 0.75
N ASP A 94 -5.83 24.58 -0.03
CA ASP A 94 -7.13 25.19 -0.36
C ASP A 94 -7.97 24.27 -1.25
N PHE A 95 -7.33 23.58 -2.19
CA PHE A 95 -7.98 22.56 -3.02
C PHE A 95 -8.58 21.43 -2.18
N VAL A 96 -7.81 20.87 -1.24
CA VAL A 96 -8.27 19.81 -0.33
C VAL A 96 -9.35 20.33 0.61
N ALA A 97 -9.22 21.55 1.12
CA ALA A 97 -10.23 22.16 2.01
C ALA A 97 -11.58 22.33 1.31
N ALA A 98 -11.58 22.77 0.06
CA ALA A 98 -12.81 22.89 -0.73
C ALA A 98 -13.50 21.53 -0.95
N ASN A 99 -12.71 20.48 -1.28
CA ASN A 99 -13.24 19.13 -1.44
C ASN A 99 -13.74 18.55 -0.11
N HIS A 100 -13.02 18.77 1.00
CA HIS A 100 -13.47 18.34 2.33
C HIS A 100 -14.82 18.96 2.69
N GLN A 101 -15.00 20.26 2.45
CA GLN A 101 -16.27 20.93 2.72
C GLN A 101 -17.40 20.37 1.85
N ALA A 102 -17.15 20.12 0.57
CA ALA A 102 -18.13 19.51 -0.32
C ALA A 102 -18.50 18.09 0.08
N GLN A 103 -17.51 17.28 0.51
CA GLN A 103 -17.74 15.93 1.03
C GLN A 103 -18.59 15.95 2.29
N LYS A 104 -18.28 16.86 3.23
CA LYS A 104 -19.04 17.03 4.46
C LYS A 104 -20.48 17.42 4.15
N GLN A 105 -20.70 18.43 3.29
CA GLN A 105 -22.04 18.84 2.88
C GLN A 105 -22.84 17.68 2.29
N THR A 106 -22.23 16.87 1.41
CA THR A 106 -22.90 15.69 0.84
C THR A 106 -23.33 14.70 1.94
N LEU A 107 -22.50 14.46 2.95
CA LEU A 107 -22.85 13.54 4.05
C LEU A 107 -23.99 14.12 4.92
N ASP A 108 -23.97 15.44 5.17
CA ASP A 108 -25.02 16.14 5.89
C ASP A 108 -26.36 16.09 5.10
N ASP A 109 -26.34 16.26 3.75
CA ASP A 109 -27.50 16.17 2.89
C ASP A 109 -28.14 14.76 2.89
N TYR A 110 -27.35 13.72 3.10
CA TYR A 110 -27.82 12.33 3.27
C TYR A 110 -28.13 11.96 4.72
N ASP A 111 -28.12 12.90 5.65
CA ASP A 111 -28.37 12.67 7.08
C ASP A 111 -27.48 11.56 7.68
N ILE A 112 -26.20 11.48 7.28
CA ILE A 112 -25.24 10.51 7.82
C ILE A 112 -24.82 10.96 9.22
N SER A 113 -25.12 10.15 10.25
CA SER A 113 -25.02 10.51 11.67
C SER A 113 -23.61 10.41 12.26
N LEU A 114 -22.61 10.96 11.58
CA LEU A 114 -21.23 11.00 12.06
C LEU A 114 -21.09 11.86 13.32
N ASN A 115 -20.36 11.35 14.32
CA ASN A 115 -19.92 12.16 15.46
C ASN A 115 -18.74 13.07 15.08
N LEU A 116 -17.91 12.63 14.14
CA LEU A 116 -16.78 13.39 13.62
C LEU A 116 -16.54 13.07 12.16
N PHE A 117 -16.44 14.12 11.32
CA PHE A 117 -15.88 14.07 9.99
C PHE A 117 -14.67 15.01 9.92
N GLY A 118 -13.48 14.48 10.19
CA GLY A 118 -12.23 15.24 10.20
C GLY A 118 -11.58 15.31 8.83
N ALA A 119 -10.42 15.97 8.78
CA ALA A 119 -9.57 16.00 7.58
C ALA A 119 -8.12 15.82 7.99
N SER A 120 -7.44 14.78 7.51
CA SER A 120 -6.10 14.39 8.01
C SER A 120 -5.03 15.47 7.83
N GLY A 121 -5.23 16.42 6.91
CA GLY A 121 -4.31 17.52 6.61
C GLY A 121 -4.83 18.93 6.95
N LEU A 122 -5.96 19.08 7.66
CA LEU A 122 -6.56 20.39 7.93
C LEU A 122 -6.85 20.60 9.42
N GLY A 123 -6.65 21.85 9.87
CA GLY A 123 -7.03 22.31 11.21
C GLY A 123 -6.50 21.42 12.34
N ARG A 124 -7.31 21.29 13.41
CA ARG A 124 -6.93 20.54 14.62
C ARG A 124 -6.63 19.06 14.34
N THR A 125 -7.31 18.44 13.38
CA THR A 125 -7.08 17.04 13.01
C THR A 125 -5.66 16.86 12.46
N ALA A 126 -5.19 17.79 11.60
CA ALA A 126 -3.82 17.75 11.08
C ALA A 126 -2.76 17.91 12.18
N GLU A 127 -3.01 18.82 13.15
CA GLU A 127 -2.09 19.00 14.28
C GLU A 127 -1.93 17.70 15.09
N ILE A 128 -3.06 17.05 15.43
CA ILE A 128 -3.05 15.77 16.15
C ILE A 128 -2.38 14.69 15.31
N HIS A 129 -2.70 14.60 14.02
CA HIS A 129 -2.11 13.64 13.10
C HIS A 129 -0.59 13.77 13.04
N ASN A 130 -0.08 15.00 12.85
CA ASN A 130 1.36 15.27 12.84
C ASN A 130 2.03 14.88 14.16
N GLN A 131 1.46 15.25 15.31
CA GLN A 131 2.02 14.94 16.61
C GLN A 131 2.05 13.43 16.91
N VAL A 132 0.97 12.72 16.55
CA VAL A 132 0.91 11.26 16.75
C VAL A 132 1.89 10.54 15.83
N SER A 133 1.96 10.95 14.57
CA SER A 133 2.87 10.39 13.58
C SER A 133 4.33 10.62 13.96
N ASP A 134 4.71 11.85 14.34
CA ASP A 134 6.06 12.16 14.84
C ASP A 134 6.46 11.27 16.00
N ARG A 135 5.61 11.19 17.04
CA ARG A 135 5.86 10.36 18.22
C ARG A 135 5.98 8.88 17.87
N PHE A 136 5.16 8.40 16.94
CA PHE A 136 5.17 7.00 16.54
C PHE A 136 6.45 6.63 15.79
N ILE A 137 6.88 7.46 14.84
CA ILE A 137 8.12 7.26 14.07
C ILE A 137 9.34 7.31 14.99
N ARG A 138 9.43 8.30 15.92
CA ARG A 138 10.52 8.35 16.91
C ARG A 138 10.59 7.09 17.74
N ARG A 139 9.45 6.60 18.22
CA ARG A 139 9.41 5.37 19.01
C ARG A 139 9.85 4.14 18.23
N LEU A 140 9.50 4.03 16.95
CA LEU A 140 10.00 2.96 16.08
C LEU A 140 11.52 3.04 15.93
N TYR A 141 12.06 4.25 15.75
CA TYR A 141 13.49 4.48 15.64
C TYR A 141 14.22 4.12 16.93
N GLU A 142 13.78 4.64 18.08
CA GLU A 142 14.35 4.37 19.41
C GLU A 142 14.37 2.88 19.75
N ASN A 143 13.41 2.11 19.26
CA ASN A 143 13.33 0.66 19.42
C ASN A 143 14.12 -0.12 18.36
N GLY A 144 14.87 0.53 17.47
CA GLY A 144 15.70 -0.12 16.45
C GLY A 144 14.93 -0.76 15.30
N HIS A 145 13.66 -0.39 15.10
CA HIS A 145 12.82 -0.96 14.05
C HIS A 145 12.93 -0.26 12.69
N LEU A 146 13.73 0.80 12.59
CA LEU A 146 13.90 1.56 11.37
C LEU A 146 15.31 1.43 10.80
N THR A 147 15.41 1.35 9.49
CA THR A 147 16.67 1.36 8.75
C THR A 147 16.60 2.38 7.61
N ARG A 148 17.71 3.09 7.39
CA ARG A 148 17.86 3.96 6.22
C ARG A 148 18.29 3.13 5.03
N ILE A 149 17.54 3.20 3.94
CA ILE A 149 17.85 2.50 2.69
C ILE A 149 17.94 3.53 1.57
N ALA A 150 19.06 3.52 0.86
CA ALA A 150 19.24 4.29 -0.35
C ALA A 150 18.69 3.52 -1.56
N THR A 151 17.79 4.14 -2.30
CA THR A 151 17.20 3.58 -3.51
C THR A 151 17.30 4.57 -4.65
N SER A 152 17.22 4.08 -5.89
CA SER A 152 17.08 4.94 -7.06
C SER A 152 15.60 5.25 -7.30
N GLN A 153 15.29 6.50 -7.64
CA GLN A 153 13.94 6.94 -7.95
C GLN A 153 13.95 7.87 -9.16
N PHE A 154 12.95 7.76 -10.02
CA PHE A 154 12.79 8.67 -11.14
C PHE A 154 12.54 10.11 -10.69
N TYR A 155 13.20 11.05 -11.33
CA TYR A 155 13.09 12.49 -11.09
C TYR A 155 12.90 13.23 -12.40
N ASP A 156 11.85 14.02 -12.47
CA ASP A 156 11.61 14.93 -13.60
C ASP A 156 12.33 16.27 -13.33
N ALA A 157 13.40 16.51 -14.05
CA ALA A 157 14.20 17.71 -13.86
C ALA A 157 13.44 19.00 -14.27
N LYS A 158 12.51 18.90 -15.24
CA LYS A 158 11.71 20.03 -15.71
C LYS A 158 10.58 20.38 -14.75
N ALA A 159 9.93 19.36 -14.17
CA ALA A 159 8.94 19.55 -13.11
C ALA A 159 9.57 19.84 -11.75
N GLY A 160 10.87 19.55 -11.56
CA GLY A 160 11.55 19.68 -10.28
C GLY A 160 11.07 18.67 -9.23
N ALA A 161 10.52 17.51 -9.63
CA ALA A 161 9.81 16.60 -8.73
C ALA A 161 10.23 15.13 -8.90
N PHE A 162 10.24 14.40 -7.79
CA PHE A 162 10.30 12.93 -7.82
C PHE A 162 8.98 12.36 -8.35
N LEU A 163 9.09 11.34 -9.18
CA LEU A 163 7.96 10.69 -9.80
C LEU A 163 7.56 9.45 -9.01
N ASN A 164 6.26 9.28 -8.79
CA ASN A 164 5.75 7.99 -8.30
C ASN A 164 5.63 6.98 -9.45
N GLY A 165 5.37 5.70 -9.11
CA GLY A 165 5.37 4.62 -10.08
C GLY A 165 4.50 4.86 -11.31
N ARG A 166 3.31 5.46 -11.14
CA ARG A 166 2.37 5.72 -12.25
C ARG A 166 2.60 7.04 -12.98
N GLN A 167 3.49 7.87 -12.48
CA GLN A 167 3.92 9.10 -13.16
C GLN A 167 5.06 8.87 -14.15
N VAL A 168 5.53 7.63 -14.29
CA VAL A 168 6.49 7.22 -15.31
C VAL A 168 5.83 6.17 -16.18
N VAL A 169 5.88 6.37 -17.48
CA VAL A 169 5.38 5.42 -18.47
C VAL A 169 6.47 5.08 -19.47
N GLY A 170 6.53 3.84 -19.87
CA GLY A 170 7.50 3.33 -20.83
C GLY A 170 7.08 1.96 -21.34
N LYS A 171 8.00 1.25 -21.99
CA LYS A 171 7.74 -0.10 -22.47
C LYS A 171 8.24 -1.13 -21.45
N CYS A 172 7.46 -2.17 -21.20
CA CYS A 172 7.84 -3.29 -20.35
C CYS A 172 9.15 -3.93 -20.85
N PRO A 173 10.13 -4.18 -19.97
CA PRO A 173 11.40 -4.80 -20.35
C PRO A 173 11.30 -6.32 -20.59
N VAL A 174 10.19 -6.94 -20.18
CA VAL A 174 10.00 -8.37 -20.33
C VAL A 174 9.78 -8.71 -21.81
N GLU A 175 10.64 -9.54 -22.37
CA GLU A 175 10.58 -9.96 -23.78
C GLU A 175 9.27 -10.66 -24.11
N GLY A 176 8.66 -10.29 -25.24
CA GLY A 176 7.35 -10.82 -25.65
C GLY A 176 6.15 -10.26 -24.87
N CYS A 177 6.35 -9.28 -24.01
CA CYS A 177 5.27 -8.61 -23.34
C CYS A 177 4.48 -7.73 -24.31
N ASN A 178 3.16 -7.94 -24.36
CA ASN A 178 2.22 -7.17 -25.17
C ASN A 178 1.53 -6.04 -24.36
N SER A 179 2.07 -5.65 -23.21
CA SER A 179 1.56 -4.55 -22.43
C SER A 179 1.71 -3.23 -23.18
N GLU A 180 0.65 -2.46 -23.27
CA GLU A 180 0.67 -1.12 -23.87
C GLU A 180 1.40 -0.11 -22.98
N LYS A 181 1.42 -0.35 -21.64
CA LYS A 181 2.02 0.54 -20.65
C LYS A 181 2.84 -0.22 -19.62
N GLY A 182 4.13 0.07 -19.58
CA GLY A 182 4.97 -0.20 -18.42
C GLY A 182 5.02 1.05 -17.53
N TYR A 183 4.97 0.85 -16.21
CA TYR A 183 5.20 1.88 -15.20
C TYR A 183 6.59 1.73 -14.59
N ALA A 184 6.91 2.48 -13.55
CA ALA A 184 8.26 2.46 -12.98
C ALA A 184 8.72 1.06 -12.53
N ASP A 185 7.83 0.22 -12.00
CA ASP A 185 8.14 -1.06 -11.34
C ASP A 185 7.26 -2.23 -11.79
N GLU A 186 6.21 -1.95 -12.57
CA GLU A 186 5.30 -2.99 -13.09
C GLU A 186 4.68 -2.56 -14.43
N CYS A 187 4.13 -3.50 -15.18
CA CYS A 187 3.30 -3.21 -16.35
C CYS A 187 1.84 -3.58 -16.13
N ASP A 188 0.95 -3.16 -17.03
CA ASP A 188 -0.49 -3.46 -16.98
C ASP A 188 -0.82 -4.96 -16.93
N LEU A 189 0.09 -5.82 -17.39
CA LEU A 189 -0.05 -7.29 -17.33
C LEU A 189 0.57 -7.89 -16.06
N GLY A 190 1.06 -7.05 -15.11
CA GLY A 190 1.57 -7.48 -13.82
C GLY A 190 3.00 -8.03 -13.84
N HIS A 191 3.79 -7.79 -14.88
CA HIS A 191 5.22 -8.08 -14.84
C HIS A 191 5.91 -7.04 -13.95
N GLN A 192 6.63 -7.51 -12.96
CA GLN A 192 7.44 -6.68 -12.06
C GLN A 192 8.89 -6.63 -12.56
N TYR A 193 9.53 -5.49 -12.42
CA TYR A 193 10.92 -5.23 -12.83
C TYR A 193 11.48 -4.06 -12.02
N MET A 194 12.80 -3.92 -12.04
CA MET A 194 13.46 -2.77 -11.41
C MET A 194 13.21 -1.51 -12.24
N PRO A 195 13.06 -0.34 -11.62
CA PRO A 195 12.78 0.92 -12.33
C PRO A 195 13.77 1.22 -13.46
N GLU A 196 15.03 0.89 -13.28
CA GLU A 196 16.11 1.10 -14.25
C GLU A 196 15.94 0.27 -15.53
N MET A 197 15.15 -0.79 -15.48
CA MET A 197 14.91 -1.69 -16.64
C MET A 197 13.81 -1.16 -17.56
N LEU A 198 13.00 -0.19 -17.13
CA LEU A 198 11.92 0.35 -17.95
C LEU A 198 12.47 0.98 -19.24
N ILE A 199 11.95 0.52 -20.37
CA ILE A 199 12.42 0.94 -21.68
C ILE A 199 11.76 2.27 -22.08
N ASN A 200 12.58 3.26 -22.48
CA ASN A 200 12.14 4.59 -22.91
C ASN A 200 11.19 5.28 -21.92
N PRO A 201 11.58 5.44 -20.65
CA PRO A 201 10.74 6.07 -19.66
C PRO A 201 10.41 7.53 -20.03
N LYS A 202 9.15 7.91 -19.81
CA LYS A 202 8.65 9.28 -19.97
C LYS A 202 7.89 9.71 -18.73
N SER A 203 8.13 10.93 -18.29
CA SER A 203 7.33 11.56 -17.25
C SER A 203 5.94 11.89 -17.77
N THR A 204 4.89 11.52 -17.03
CA THR A 204 3.53 11.94 -17.37
C THR A 204 3.27 13.41 -17.02
N LEU A 205 4.16 14.04 -16.25
CA LEU A 205 4.03 15.45 -15.87
C LEU A 205 4.48 16.40 -16.99
N THR A 206 5.59 16.07 -17.65
CA THR A 206 6.20 16.98 -18.64
C THR A 206 6.42 16.37 -20.02
N GLY A 207 6.26 15.03 -20.15
CA GLY A 207 6.61 14.28 -21.36
C GLY A 207 8.11 14.04 -21.56
N GLU A 208 8.96 14.64 -20.71
CA GLU A 208 10.40 14.51 -20.80
C GLU A 208 10.88 13.15 -20.30
N THR A 209 12.11 12.78 -20.66
CA THR A 209 12.76 11.59 -20.12
C THR A 209 13.27 11.88 -18.71
N PRO A 210 12.75 11.18 -17.67
CA PRO A 210 13.21 11.41 -16.31
C PRO A 210 14.61 10.84 -16.10
N ILE A 211 15.32 11.40 -15.12
CA ILE A 211 16.62 10.89 -14.67
C ILE A 211 16.47 10.08 -13.39
N MET A 212 17.41 9.15 -13.14
CA MET A 212 17.48 8.42 -11.87
C MET A 212 18.25 9.26 -10.84
N LYS A 213 17.66 9.47 -9.66
CA LYS A 213 18.35 10.09 -8.51
C LYS A 213 18.34 9.13 -7.33
N LYS A 214 19.46 9.05 -6.62
CA LYS A 214 19.52 8.34 -5.34
C LYS A 214 18.77 9.14 -4.28
N VAL A 215 17.91 8.45 -3.54
CA VAL A 215 17.17 8.97 -2.40
C VAL A 215 17.32 8.01 -1.23
N THR A 216 17.43 8.56 -0.03
CA THR A 216 17.53 7.76 1.19
C THR A 216 16.27 8.00 2.02
N ASN A 217 15.58 6.92 2.34
CA ASN A 217 14.36 6.96 3.11
C ASN A 217 14.43 6.01 4.32
N TRP A 218 13.53 6.22 5.28
CA TRP A 218 13.34 5.32 6.41
C TRP A 218 12.40 4.19 6.04
N TYR A 219 12.81 2.99 6.39
CA TYR A 219 12.06 1.76 6.20
C TYR A 219 11.85 1.06 7.53
N PHE A 220 10.66 0.54 7.74
CA PHE A 220 10.36 -0.36 8.84
C PHE A 220 10.87 -1.76 8.51
N ASN A 221 11.62 -2.38 9.46
CA ASN A 221 12.23 -3.70 9.29
C ASN A 221 11.18 -4.81 9.44
N LEU A 222 10.22 -4.86 8.51
CA LEU A 222 9.13 -5.82 8.55
C LEU A 222 9.63 -7.27 8.46
N THR A 223 10.72 -7.51 7.75
CA THR A 223 11.35 -8.84 7.62
C THR A 223 11.81 -9.43 8.97
N GLU A 224 12.19 -8.59 9.91
CA GLU A 224 12.58 -9.01 11.26
C GLU A 224 11.40 -9.39 12.15
N GLN A 225 10.17 -9.07 11.74
CA GLN A 225 8.94 -9.36 12.47
C GLN A 225 8.30 -10.68 12.05
N ASN A 226 8.98 -11.50 11.26
CA ASN A 226 8.42 -12.75 10.70
C ASN A 226 7.91 -13.70 11.78
N GLU A 227 8.65 -13.89 12.86
CA GLU A 227 8.25 -14.77 13.97
C GLU A 227 6.98 -14.25 14.67
N LEU A 228 6.94 -12.97 15.03
CA LEU A 228 5.77 -12.32 15.63
C LEU A 228 4.53 -12.44 14.73
N LEU A 229 4.70 -12.22 13.43
CA LEU A 229 3.61 -12.33 12.46
C LEU A 229 3.14 -13.78 12.29
N ASN A 230 4.03 -14.77 12.34
CA ASN A 230 3.64 -16.17 12.32
C ASN A 230 2.84 -16.56 13.57
N GLN A 231 3.23 -16.10 14.76
CA GLN A 231 2.47 -16.29 15.99
C GLN A 231 1.08 -15.67 15.88
N TYR A 232 0.99 -14.42 15.41
CA TYR A 232 -0.28 -13.75 15.16
C TYR A 232 -1.19 -14.50 14.18
N VAL A 233 -0.62 -14.99 13.05
CA VAL A 233 -1.39 -15.78 12.08
C VAL A 233 -1.89 -17.09 12.68
N ALA A 234 -1.08 -17.75 13.51
CA ALA A 234 -1.51 -18.96 14.23
C ALA A 234 -2.70 -18.65 15.17
N GLU A 235 -2.64 -17.54 15.90
CA GLU A 235 -3.72 -17.10 16.78
C GLU A 235 -5.02 -16.79 16.00
N ILE A 236 -4.95 -15.95 14.96
CA ILE A 236 -6.16 -15.57 14.21
C ILE A 236 -6.82 -16.75 13.47
N ARG A 237 -6.07 -17.80 13.13
CA ARG A 237 -6.63 -19.04 12.55
C ARG A 237 -7.59 -19.77 13.49
N THR A 238 -7.46 -19.60 14.79
CA THR A 238 -8.35 -20.21 15.79
C THR A 238 -9.64 -19.42 15.99
N GLN A 239 -9.70 -18.18 15.51
CA GLN A 239 -10.83 -17.27 15.71
C GLN A 239 -11.93 -17.55 14.68
N LYS A 240 -13.17 -17.80 15.17
CA LYS A 240 -14.32 -18.10 14.31
C LYS A 240 -14.80 -16.93 13.45
N ASN A 241 -14.47 -15.70 13.84
CA ASN A 241 -14.86 -14.47 13.16
C ASN A 241 -13.87 -14.01 12.08
N VAL A 242 -12.72 -14.68 11.93
CA VAL A 242 -11.74 -14.39 10.89
C VAL A 242 -11.96 -15.30 9.69
N ARG A 243 -12.13 -14.71 8.51
CA ARG A 243 -12.25 -15.47 7.27
C ARG A 243 -10.96 -16.24 6.96
N PRO A 244 -11.03 -17.56 6.63
CA PRO A 244 -9.83 -18.37 6.34
C PRO A 244 -8.92 -17.79 5.26
N LEU A 245 -9.50 -17.05 4.28
CA LEU A 245 -8.74 -16.38 3.23
C LEU A 245 -7.75 -15.34 3.80
N VAL A 246 -8.10 -14.64 4.87
CA VAL A 246 -7.24 -13.62 5.51
C VAL A 246 -5.94 -14.26 6.01
N SER A 247 -6.07 -15.29 6.87
CA SER A 247 -4.90 -15.98 7.44
C SER A 247 -4.08 -16.72 6.38
N LYS A 248 -4.73 -17.26 5.33
CA LYS A 248 -4.07 -17.88 4.19
C LYS A 248 -3.24 -16.85 3.41
N THR A 249 -3.83 -15.70 3.07
CA THR A 249 -3.15 -14.65 2.31
C THR A 249 -1.95 -14.09 3.06
N ILE A 250 -2.10 -13.78 4.36
CA ILE A 250 -0.97 -13.32 5.20
C ILE A 250 0.13 -14.37 5.21
N GLY A 251 -0.22 -15.66 5.44
CA GLY A 251 0.75 -16.76 5.47
C GLY A 251 1.52 -16.98 4.16
N GLU A 252 1.01 -16.51 3.02
CA GLU A 252 1.76 -16.55 1.75
C GLU A 252 2.96 -15.61 1.75
N PHE A 253 2.87 -14.47 2.44
CA PHE A 253 3.96 -13.50 2.56
C PHE A 253 4.97 -13.86 3.66
N LEU A 254 4.62 -14.76 4.57
CA LEU A 254 5.51 -15.20 5.65
C LEU A 254 6.44 -16.35 5.24
N LYS A 255 6.37 -16.78 4.00
CA LYS A 255 7.25 -17.82 3.45
C LYS A 255 8.65 -17.26 3.21
N PRO A 256 9.68 -18.13 3.25
CA PRO A 256 11.03 -17.75 2.84
C PRO A 256 11.04 -17.14 1.43
N PRO A 257 12.00 -16.25 1.13
CA PRO A 257 12.20 -15.75 -0.22
C PRO A 257 12.51 -16.90 -1.18
N VAL A 258 11.82 -16.96 -2.31
CA VAL A 258 12.02 -18.02 -3.32
C VAL A 258 12.05 -17.42 -4.73
N ILE A 259 12.76 -18.10 -5.61
CA ILE A 259 12.77 -17.82 -7.04
C ILE A 259 12.29 -19.07 -7.78
N TYR A 260 11.35 -18.88 -8.71
CA TYR A 260 10.85 -19.91 -9.62
C TYR A 260 11.50 -19.76 -10.98
N ILE A 261 12.13 -20.84 -11.47
CA ILE A 261 12.84 -20.87 -12.74
C ILE A 261 12.27 -22.02 -13.57
N LYS A 262 12.01 -21.78 -14.87
CA LYS A 262 11.54 -22.86 -15.74
C LYS A 262 12.62 -23.90 -15.99
N ASN A 263 12.22 -25.16 -16.14
CA ASN A 263 13.14 -26.27 -16.36
C ASN A 263 13.98 -26.11 -17.64
N GLU A 264 13.54 -25.32 -18.62
CA GLU A 264 14.31 -25.01 -19.83
C GLU A 264 15.63 -24.27 -19.54
N PHE A 265 15.76 -23.63 -18.36
CA PHE A 265 16.97 -22.91 -17.93
C PHE A 265 17.83 -23.70 -16.95
N LEU A 266 17.56 -25.00 -16.73
CA LEU A 266 18.28 -25.78 -15.71
C LEU A 266 19.79 -25.87 -16.01
N GLU A 267 20.19 -26.04 -17.23
CA GLU A 267 21.62 -26.11 -17.60
C GLU A 267 22.33 -24.78 -17.36
N GLN A 268 21.71 -23.65 -17.72
CA GLN A 268 22.27 -22.33 -17.45
C GLN A 268 22.34 -22.04 -15.94
N TYR A 269 21.31 -22.43 -15.17
CA TYR A 269 21.33 -22.33 -13.73
C TYR A 269 22.47 -23.13 -13.11
N GLU A 270 22.65 -24.40 -13.50
CA GLU A 270 23.75 -25.26 -13.02
C GLU A 270 25.13 -24.65 -13.30
N ALA A 271 25.28 -23.94 -14.42
CA ALA A 271 26.53 -23.27 -14.77
C ALA A 271 26.84 -22.02 -13.94
N CYS A 272 25.85 -21.40 -13.29
CA CYS A 272 26.03 -20.17 -12.52
C CYS A 272 25.66 -20.28 -11.02
N LYS A 273 25.13 -21.40 -10.55
CA LYS A 273 24.65 -21.56 -9.18
C LYS A 273 25.70 -21.24 -8.10
N ASP A 274 26.98 -21.55 -8.37
CA ASP A 274 28.08 -21.28 -7.43
C ASP A 274 28.43 -19.78 -7.31
N GLN A 275 27.90 -18.93 -8.20
CA GLN A 275 28.02 -17.47 -8.15
C GLN A 275 26.95 -16.82 -7.27
N MET A 276 25.93 -17.58 -6.87
CA MET A 276 24.82 -17.12 -6.04
C MET A 276 25.06 -17.45 -4.56
N PRO A 277 24.42 -16.71 -3.64
CA PRO A 277 24.43 -17.07 -2.22
C PRO A 277 23.89 -18.48 -1.95
N GLU A 278 24.22 -19.03 -0.77
CA GLU A 278 23.72 -20.33 -0.32
C GLU A 278 22.19 -20.40 -0.43
N HIS A 279 21.67 -21.40 -1.11
CA HIS A 279 20.25 -21.60 -1.33
C HIS A 279 19.89 -23.09 -1.41
N GLU A 280 18.63 -23.40 -1.15
CA GLU A 280 18.06 -24.74 -1.27
C GLU A 280 17.47 -24.91 -2.67
N PHE A 281 17.88 -25.95 -3.40
CA PHE A 281 17.27 -26.35 -4.66
C PHE A 281 16.09 -27.28 -4.38
N ILE A 282 14.89 -26.90 -4.88
CA ILE A 282 13.66 -27.66 -4.70
C ILE A 282 13.11 -28.07 -6.07
N GLU A 283 13.20 -29.36 -6.35
CA GLU A 283 12.59 -29.92 -7.55
C GLU A 283 11.07 -30.08 -7.35
N GLU A 284 10.31 -29.65 -8.36
CA GLU A 284 8.85 -29.81 -8.38
C GLU A 284 8.41 -30.70 -9.55
N PRO A 285 8.40 -32.05 -9.39
CA PRO A 285 8.21 -33.00 -10.50
C PRO A 285 6.92 -32.82 -11.30
N LYS A 286 5.91 -32.15 -10.71
CA LYS A 286 4.59 -31.91 -11.34
C LYS A 286 4.50 -30.54 -12.03
N LYS A 287 5.55 -29.73 -11.95
CA LYS A 287 5.57 -28.38 -12.53
C LYS A 287 6.65 -28.25 -13.59
N PRO A 288 6.48 -27.38 -14.58
CA PRO A 288 7.50 -27.10 -15.60
C PRO A 288 8.60 -26.16 -15.09
N SER A 289 8.81 -26.09 -13.78
CA SER A 289 9.75 -25.18 -13.12
C SER A 289 10.29 -25.81 -11.84
N PHE A 290 11.50 -25.45 -11.48
CA PHE A 290 12.09 -25.69 -10.16
C PHE A 290 12.10 -24.41 -9.32
N THR A 291 12.37 -24.55 -8.03
CA THR A 291 12.40 -23.44 -7.08
C THR A 291 13.75 -23.41 -6.38
N ILE A 292 14.30 -22.22 -6.17
CA ILE A 292 15.43 -22.00 -5.26
C ILE A 292 14.97 -21.13 -4.10
N ALA A 293 15.29 -21.54 -2.85
CA ALA A 293 14.83 -20.89 -1.63
C ALA A 293 16.01 -20.34 -0.84
N PHE A 294 15.81 -19.15 -0.26
CA PHE A 294 16.84 -18.41 0.49
C PHE A 294 16.40 -18.18 1.92
N LYS A 295 17.38 -18.05 2.83
CA LYS A 295 17.12 -17.69 4.23
C LYS A 295 16.85 -16.19 4.39
N LYS A 296 17.44 -15.36 3.52
CA LYS A 296 17.36 -13.89 3.58
C LYS A 296 16.89 -13.31 2.25
N LEU A 297 16.17 -12.21 2.32
CA LEU A 297 15.74 -11.47 1.12
C LEU A 297 16.95 -10.93 0.33
N THR A 298 17.97 -10.42 1.02
CA THR A 298 19.20 -9.92 0.39
C THR A 298 19.90 -10.95 -0.47
N ASP A 299 19.89 -12.22 -0.04
CA ASP A 299 20.51 -13.31 -0.77
C ASP A 299 19.68 -13.65 -2.01
N CYS A 300 18.35 -13.60 -1.89
CA CYS A 300 17.43 -13.75 -3.02
C CYS A 300 17.63 -12.63 -4.06
N ASP A 301 17.74 -11.37 -3.60
CA ASP A 301 17.95 -10.21 -4.48
C ASP A 301 19.29 -10.32 -5.23
N GLN A 302 20.36 -10.77 -4.55
CA GLN A 302 21.66 -11.00 -5.18
C GLN A 302 21.60 -12.12 -6.22
N ALA A 303 20.89 -13.21 -5.95
CA ALA A 303 20.67 -14.27 -6.91
C ALA A 303 19.87 -13.79 -8.13
N CYS A 304 18.89 -12.91 -7.95
CA CYS A 304 18.16 -12.30 -9.05
C CYS A 304 19.09 -11.53 -10.01
N VAL A 305 20.10 -10.83 -9.48
CA VAL A 305 21.10 -10.13 -10.31
C VAL A 305 21.90 -11.11 -11.14
N VAL A 306 22.44 -12.17 -10.53
CA VAL A 306 23.21 -13.22 -11.24
C VAL A 306 22.37 -13.88 -12.35
N LEU A 307 21.12 -14.25 -12.04
CA LEU A 307 20.22 -14.86 -13.01
C LEU A 307 19.93 -13.93 -14.20
N ALA A 308 19.72 -12.64 -13.93
CA ALA A 308 19.48 -11.64 -14.97
C ALA A 308 20.71 -11.45 -15.88
N GLU A 309 21.93 -11.41 -15.33
CA GLU A 309 23.19 -11.33 -16.07
C GLU A 309 23.40 -12.53 -16.99
N GLN A 310 22.90 -13.71 -16.61
CA GLN A 310 22.96 -14.93 -17.40
C GLN A 310 21.78 -15.08 -18.37
N GLY A 311 20.87 -14.09 -18.44
CA GLY A 311 19.70 -14.15 -19.33
C GLY A 311 18.65 -15.18 -18.89
N ILE A 312 18.71 -15.68 -17.66
CA ILE A 312 17.76 -16.66 -17.12
C ILE A 312 16.48 -15.93 -16.69
N ARG A 313 15.34 -16.34 -17.25
CA ARG A 313 14.04 -15.78 -16.85
C ARG A 313 13.55 -16.45 -15.57
N TYR A 314 13.11 -15.64 -14.63
CA TYR A 314 12.63 -16.09 -13.32
C TYR A 314 11.40 -15.31 -12.85
N ARG A 315 10.81 -15.79 -11.78
CA ARG A 315 9.77 -15.09 -11.03
C ARG A 315 10.01 -15.27 -9.53
N THR A 316 9.95 -14.21 -8.76
CA THR A 316 10.06 -14.26 -7.31
C THR A 316 8.75 -14.69 -6.66
N GLY A 317 8.84 -15.37 -5.52
CA GLY A 317 7.72 -15.67 -4.65
C GLY A 317 7.30 -14.46 -3.80
N LYS A 318 6.12 -14.55 -3.19
CA LYS A 318 5.69 -13.58 -2.20
C LYS A 318 6.50 -13.77 -0.92
N THR A 319 7.04 -12.69 -0.39
CA THR A 319 7.75 -12.67 0.89
C THR A 319 7.62 -11.30 1.55
N LEU A 320 8.01 -11.19 2.83
CA LEU A 320 8.09 -9.89 3.50
C LEU A 320 9.24 -9.07 2.90
N VAL A 321 8.98 -7.78 2.72
CA VAL A 321 9.98 -6.79 2.31
C VAL A 321 10.00 -5.65 3.33
N PRO A 322 11.12 -4.90 3.45
CA PRO A 322 11.14 -3.70 4.26
C PRO A 322 10.03 -2.74 3.82
N PHE A 323 9.29 -2.17 4.77
CA PHE A 323 8.18 -1.28 4.48
C PHE A 323 8.64 0.18 4.51
N ARG A 324 8.56 0.87 3.38
CA ARG A 324 8.95 2.28 3.28
C ARG A 324 8.00 3.17 4.06
N LEU A 325 8.55 3.99 4.97
CA LEU A 325 7.79 4.91 5.81
C LEU A 325 7.89 6.37 5.38
N THR A 326 8.97 6.76 4.70
CA THR A 326 9.16 8.15 4.29
C THR A 326 9.32 8.30 2.78
N GLY A 327 9.06 9.48 2.30
CA GLY A 327 9.20 9.86 0.89
C GLY A 327 9.59 11.32 0.73
N ASN A 328 9.93 11.68 -0.50
CA ASN A 328 10.32 13.02 -0.90
C ASN A 328 9.13 13.67 -1.64
N VAL A 329 8.01 13.85 -0.96
CA VAL A 329 6.81 14.47 -1.53
C VAL A 329 6.55 15.83 -0.87
N GLU A 330 6.07 16.79 -1.64
CA GLU A 330 5.85 18.16 -1.16
C GLU A 330 4.62 18.28 -0.24
N TRP A 331 3.62 17.41 -0.45
CA TRP A 331 2.37 17.41 0.29
C TRP A 331 2.21 16.09 1.05
N GLY A 332 2.42 16.12 2.36
CA GLY A 332 2.38 14.95 3.24
C GLY A 332 2.57 15.36 4.70
N VAL A 333 2.51 14.38 5.60
CA VAL A 333 2.83 14.57 7.01
C VAL A 333 4.34 14.74 7.16
N PRO A 334 4.85 15.81 7.77
CA PRO A 334 6.29 15.96 8.00
C PRO A 334 6.84 14.79 8.84
N ALA A 335 7.90 14.15 8.36
CA ALA A 335 8.62 13.16 9.14
C ALA A 335 9.57 13.83 10.13
N PRO A 336 9.78 13.27 11.34
CA PRO A 336 10.82 13.76 12.23
C PRO A 336 12.19 13.53 11.62
N GLN A 337 13.10 14.51 11.74
CA GLN A 337 14.51 14.33 11.44
C GLN A 337 15.15 13.52 12.58
N LEU A 338 15.52 12.28 12.30
CA LEU A 338 16.03 11.34 13.30
C LEU A 338 17.56 11.39 13.45
N GLU A 339 18.27 11.63 12.35
CA GLU A 339 19.73 11.68 12.27
C GLU A 339 20.23 12.97 11.58
N GLY A 340 19.40 14.03 11.54
CA GLY A 340 19.76 15.30 10.90
C GLY A 340 19.72 15.24 9.36
N GLU A 341 18.99 14.27 8.81
CA GLU A 341 18.76 14.16 7.37
C GLU A 341 17.92 15.33 6.82
N GLU A 342 17.95 15.50 5.50
CA GLU A 342 17.06 16.43 4.81
C GLU A 342 15.58 16.14 5.13
N PRO A 343 14.72 17.18 5.16
CA PRO A 343 13.32 17.01 5.47
C PRO A 343 12.63 15.98 4.56
N LEU A 344 11.98 15.02 5.19
CA LEU A 344 11.19 13.98 4.53
C LEU A 344 9.71 14.11 4.93
N THR A 345 8.85 13.47 4.18
CA THR A 345 7.44 13.29 4.55
C THR A 345 7.16 11.83 4.86
N ILE A 346 6.23 11.57 5.78
CA ILE A 346 5.73 10.22 6.00
C ILE A 346 5.01 9.80 4.72
N TRP A 347 5.37 8.63 4.23
CA TRP A 347 4.72 8.04 3.07
C TRP A 347 3.34 7.52 3.47
N VAL A 348 2.31 8.12 2.94
CA VAL A 348 0.91 7.77 3.18
C VAL A 348 0.28 7.29 1.88
#